data_0395dc740bc8d932621ab49f2d171118
#
_entry.id   0395dc740bc8d932621ab49f2d171118
#
_cell.length_a   1.000
_cell.length_b   1.000
_cell.length_c   1.000
_cell.angle_alpha   90.00
_cell.angle_beta   90.00
_cell.angle_gamma   90.00
#
_symmetry.space_group_name_H-M   'P 1'
#
loop_
_entity.id
_entity.type
_entity.pdbx_description
1 polymer ?
#
loop_
_entity_poly.entity_id
_entity_poly.type
_entity_poly.pdbx_seq_one_letter_code
_entity_poly.pdbx_strand_id
1 'polypeptide(L)'
;AVEEAHLPGRVEHRLVAIGLDGSRQLLASGADFYHSPQVSDDGTQLAWIEWDRPDLSWTRTRLMRATLAADGSVAQVQSVGGADDAWQQPRFDRAGQLCCLSDRSGYWVPWQVAADGPRKLLAIAADHAPAPWQQGSNTWLPLEDGWMALSWSEAGYGHLALRHSVSAEERRLAHAYSRFRHLCSDGKALYCIGASPSCTAAILRIELATGELTRLLGEDSALDAADLSRPERLLYLSAGGESAHGFFYPPRNHAQQLDQPPPLLIFTHGGPTSACYPVLDNRIQFWTQRGFAV
;
A
#
# COMPACT_ATOMS: atom_id res chain seq x y z
N ALA A 1 -14.27 7.75 10.62
CA ALA A 1 -13.82 8.69 9.58
C ALA A 1 -12.83 9.69 10.15
N VAL A 2 -12.01 10.28 9.29
CA VAL A 2 -11.25 11.50 9.62
C VAL A 2 -12.06 12.69 9.14
N GLU A 3 -12.34 13.62 10.03
CA GLU A 3 -13.11 14.85 9.77
C GLU A 3 -12.16 16.06 9.78
N GLU A 4 -12.33 16.96 8.84
CA GLU A 4 -11.72 18.29 8.85
C GLU A 4 -12.79 19.32 9.25
N ALA A 5 -12.63 19.94 10.43
CA ALA A 5 -13.55 20.94 10.95
C ALA A 5 -12.98 22.35 10.73
N HIS A 6 -13.66 23.14 9.90
CA HIS A 6 -13.32 24.53 9.63
C HIS A 6 -13.95 25.44 10.69
N LEU A 7 -13.13 25.94 11.59
CA LEU A 7 -13.52 26.87 12.65
C LEU A 7 -13.01 28.28 12.32
N PRO A 8 -13.56 29.34 12.93
CA PRO A 8 -13.05 30.72 12.75
C PRO A 8 -11.55 30.80 13.08
N GLY A 9 -10.72 31.06 12.04
CA GLY A 9 -9.28 31.25 12.17
C GLY A 9 -8.44 29.98 12.33
N ARG A 10 -9.04 28.77 12.31
CA ARG A 10 -8.30 27.50 12.40
C ARG A 10 -9.03 26.34 11.74
N VAL A 11 -8.26 25.35 11.35
CA VAL A 11 -8.75 24.03 10.90
C VAL A 11 -8.32 23.00 11.93
N GLU A 12 -9.24 22.14 12.35
CA GLU A 12 -8.98 21.04 13.25
C GLU A 12 -9.29 19.71 12.56
N HIS A 13 -8.39 18.75 12.66
CA HIS A 13 -8.70 17.38 12.27
C HIS A 13 -9.17 16.56 13.49
N ARG A 14 -10.12 15.67 13.24
CA ARG A 14 -10.73 14.86 14.29
C ARG A 14 -10.98 13.44 13.77
N LEU A 15 -10.91 12.47 14.66
CA LEU A 15 -11.39 11.14 14.39
C LEU A 15 -12.82 11.01 14.89
N VAL A 16 -13.75 10.62 14.02
CA VAL A 16 -15.19 10.54 14.35
C VAL A 16 -15.79 9.22 13.89
N ALA A 17 -16.73 8.69 14.66
CA ALA A 17 -17.68 7.69 14.21
C ALA A 17 -18.89 8.39 13.59
N ILE A 18 -19.37 7.85 12.47
CA ILE A 18 -20.56 8.35 11.77
C ILE A 18 -21.57 7.20 11.72
N GLY A 19 -22.71 7.38 12.36
CA GLY A 19 -23.82 6.45 12.30
C GLY A 19 -24.49 6.46 10.91
N LEU A 20 -25.19 5.40 10.58
CA LEU A 20 -25.97 5.31 9.32
C LEU A 20 -27.13 6.33 9.30
N ASP A 21 -27.55 6.81 10.45
CA ASP A 21 -28.53 7.89 10.63
C ASP A 21 -27.92 9.29 10.52
N GLY A 22 -26.61 9.40 10.27
CA GLY A 22 -25.86 10.65 10.18
C GLY A 22 -25.40 11.19 11.55
N SER A 23 -25.68 10.50 12.65
CA SER A 23 -25.15 10.87 13.97
C SER A 23 -23.62 10.87 13.98
N ARG A 24 -23.02 11.75 14.78
CA ARG A 24 -21.57 11.90 14.87
C ARG A 24 -21.11 11.78 16.31
N GLN A 25 -20.09 10.98 16.53
CA GLN A 25 -19.43 10.82 17.81
C GLN A 25 -17.93 11.09 17.67
N LEU A 26 -17.41 11.99 18.50
CA LEU A 26 -15.96 12.27 18.55
C LEU A 26 -15.24 11.11 19.20
N LEU A 27 -14.22 10.58 18.52
CA LEU A 27 -13.37 9.48 19.00
C LEU A 27 -11.99 9.99 19.46
N ALA A 28 -11.38 10.92 18.71
CA ALA A 28 -10.10 11.53 19.06
C ALA A 28 -9.99 12.94 18.48
N SER A 29 -9.29 13.83 19.21
CA SER A 29 -8.95 15.19 18.79
C SER A 29 -7.68 15.65 19.48
N GLY A 30 -7.07 16.75 18.98
CA GLY A 30 -5.90 17.37 19.60
C GLY A 30 -4.60 17.19 18.82
N ALA A 31 -4.48 16.16 17.95
CA ALA A 31 -3.38 16.07 17.01
C ALA A 31 -3.68 16.87 15.74
N ASP A 32 -2.62 17.28 15.02
CA ASP A 32 -2.78 17.99 13.74
C ASP A 32 -3.35 17.08 12.64
N PHE A 33 -3.07 15.77 12.66
CA PHE A 33 -3.49 14.84 11.62
C PHE A 33 -3.80 13.44 12.16
N TYR A 34 -4.73 12.76 11.47
CA TYR A 34 -5.19 11.40 11.77
C TYR A 34 -5.21 10.52 10.52
N HIS A 35 -4.87 9.24 10.67
CA HIS A 35 -4.83 8.28 9.57
C HIS A 35 -5.23 6.87 10.03
N SER A 36 -5.77 6.07 9.09
CA SER A 36 -5.98 4.63 9.22
C SER A 36 -6.66 4.15 10.50
N PRO A 37 -7.82 4.71 10.92
CA PRO A 37 -8.55 4.17 12.04
C PRO A 37 -8.99 2.74 11.78
N GLN A 38 -8.85 1.87 12.79
CA GLN A 38 -9.22 0.47 12.73
C GLN A 38 -9.87 0.03 14.04
N VAL A 39 -10.98 -0.66 13.94
CA VAL A 39 -11.67 -1.30 15.06
C VAL A 39 -11.35 -2.81 15.05
N SER A 40 -11.18 -3.41 16.22
CA SER A 40 -11.03 -4.86 16.36
C SER A 40 -12.32 -5.61 15.98
N ASP A 41 -12.21 -6.88 15.57
CA ASP A 41 -13.36 -7.67 15.11
C ASP A 41 -14.46 -7.81 16.19
N ASP A 42 -14.08 -7.81 17.47
CA ASP A 42 -15.01 -7.86 18.61
C ASP A 42 -15.59 -6.48 18.98
N GLY A 43 -15.16 -5.42 18.30
CA GLY A 43 -15.67 -4.06 18.53
C GLY A 43 -15.17 -3.40 19.83
N THR A 44 -14.22 -4.00 20.56
CA THR A 44 -13.82 -3.52 21.90
C THR A 44 -12.59 -2.63 21.89
N GLN A 45 -11.86 -2.56 20.78
CA GLN A 45 -10.63 -1.79 20.65
C GLN A 45 -10.67 -0.92 19.42
N LEU A 46 -10.04 0.26 19.52
CA LEU A 46 -9.78 1.18 18.43
C LEU A 46 -8.28 1.44 18.34
N ALA A 47 -7.73 1.41 17.13
CA ALA A 47 -6.36 1.86 16.86
C ALA A 47 -6.37 2.87 15.73
N TRP A 48 -5.43 3.82 15.75
CA TRP A 48 -5.26 4.81 14.71
C TRP A 48 -3.82 5.33 14.69
N ILE A 49 -3.48 6.06 13.63
CA ILE A 49 -2.23 6.80 13.50
C ILE A 49 -2.52 8.29 13.63
N GLU A 50 -1.67 9.02 14.34
CA GLU A 50 -1.71 10.47 14.43
C GLU A 50 -0.32 11.08 14.44
N TRP A 51 -0.21 12.34 14.04
CA TRP A 51 1.04 13.10 14.10
C TRP A 51 0.76 14.61 14.16
N ASP A 52 1.81 15.36 14.49
CA ASP A 52 1.78 16.82 14.57
C ASP A 52 2.88 17.40 13.68
N ARG A 53 2.68 18.64 13.23
CA ARG A 53 3.72 19.39 12.52
C ARG A 53 4.95 19.58 13.41
N PRO A 54 6.17 19.59 12.85
CA PRO A 54 6.50 19.61 11.41
C PRO A 54 6.58 18.22 10.78
N ASP A 55 6.22 17.15 11.49
CA ASP A 55 6.31 15.79 10.98
C ASP A 55 5.31 15.54 9.84
N LEU A 56 5.65 14.56 9.01
CA LEU A 56 4.83 14.03 7.94
C LEU A 56 4.39 12.61 8.28
N SER A 57 3.36 12.11 7.61
CA SER A 57 2.83 10.77 7.83
C SER A 57 3.84 9.63 7.66
N TRP A 58 5.01 9.89 7.07
CA TRP A 58 6.09 8.94 6.82
C TRP A 58 7.41 9.29 7.50
N THR A 59 7.49 10.36 8.30
CA THR A 59 8.72 10.70 9.03
C THR A 59 8.64 10.26 10.49
N ARG A 60 7.59 10.66 11.18
CA ARG A 60 7.34 10.27 12.57
C ARG A 60 5.85 10.35 12.88
N THR A 61 5.29 9.25 13.39
CA THR A 61 3.88 9.16 13.75
C THR A 61 3.70 8.39 15.04
N ARG A 62 2.57 8.60 15.70
CA ARG A 62 2.17 7.84 16.88
C ARG A 62 1.15 6.78 16.49
N LEU A 63 1.39 5.55 16.89
CA LEU A 63 0.39 4.49 16.87
C LEU A 63 -0.40 4.56 18.18
N MET A 64 -1.67 4.86 18.07
CA MET A 64 -2.60 4.98 19.20
C MET A 64 -3.48 3.75 19.32
N ARG A 65 -3.80 3.39 20.55
CA ARG A 65 -4.76 2.34 20.91
C ARG A 65 -5.67 2.81 22.02
N ALA A 66 -6.93 2.43 21.96
CA ALA A 66 -7.92 2.73 22.99
C ALA A 66 -8.89 1.57 23.15
N THR A 67 -9.60 1.52 24.30
CA THR A 67 -10.79 0.70 24.47
C THR A 67 -11.99 1.43 23.86
N LEU A 68 -12.88 0.66 23.22
CA LEU A 68 -14.13 1.13 22.65
C LEU A 68 -15.28 0.45 23.41
N ALA A 69 -16.12 1.21 24.08
CA ALA A 69 -17.28 0.68 24.77
C ALA A 69 -18.46 0.46 23.81
N ALA A 70 -19.46 -0.30 24.24
CA ALA A 70 -20.63 -0.62 23.40
C ALA A 70 -21.46 0.60 23.00
N ASP A 71 -21.39 1.70 23.76
CA ASP A 71 -22.01 3.00 23.42
C ASP A 71 -21.14 3.84 22.47
N GLY A 72 -19.98 3.30 22.02
CA GLY A 72 -19.02 3.97 21.17
C GLY A 72 -18.08 4.93 21.90
N SER A 73 -18.17 5.04 23.23
CA SER A 73 -17.24 5.89 23.99
C SER A 73 -15.83 5.30 24.00
N VAL A 74 -14.84 6.20 23.91
CA VAL A 74 -13.42 5.86 23.86
C VAL A 74 -12.78 6.10 25.22
N ALA A 75 -12.05 5.13 25.72
CA ALA A 75 -11.33 5.19 27.00
C ALA A 75 -9.93 4.58 26.90
N GLN A 76 -9.10 4.81 27.91
CA GLN A 76 -7.74 4.26 28.03
C GLN A 76 -6.86 4.50 26.80
N VAL A 77 -6.93 5.73 26.27
CA VAL A 77 -6.13 6.15 25.10
C VAL A 77 -4.65 6.14 25.47
N GLN A 78 -3.85 5.43 24.69
CA GLN A 78 -2.40 5.34 24.91
C GLN A 78 -1.64 5.26 23.58
N SER A 79 -0.43 5.82 23.55
CA SER A 79 0.54 5.58 22.49
C SER A 79 1.23 4.25 22.75
N VAL A 80 1.27 3.36 21.76
CA VAL A 80 1.76 1.97 21.93
C VAL A 80 2.94 1.63 21.02
N GLY A 81 3.41 2.57 20.22
CA GLY A 81 4.61 2.43 19.38
C GLY A 81 5.81 3.15 19.96
N GLY A 82 6.94 3.08 19.28
CA GLY A 82 8.13 3.88 19.59
C GLY A 82 7.88 5.37 19.26
N ALA A 83 8.59 6.26 19.97
CA ALA A 83 8.38 7.71 19.83
C ALA A 83 9.00 8.29 18.55
N ASP A 84 10.00 7.62 17.97
CA ASP A 84 10.79 8.11 16.83
C ASP A 84 10.52 7.32 15.53
N ASP A 85 9.50 6.45 15.54
CA ASP A 85 9.18 5.59 14.41
C ASP A 85 8.04 6.20 13.58
N ALA A 86 7.96 5.83 12.30
CA ALA A 86 6.75 6.00 11.52
C ALA A 86 5.93 4.71 11.51
N TRP A 87 4.62 4.87 11.64
CA TRP A 87 3.64 3.78 11.70
C TRP A 87 2.54 4.00 10.68
N GLN A 88 2.05 2.91 10.06
CA GLN A 88 0.91 2.96 9.16
C GLN A 88 0.14 1.64 9.12
N GLN A 89 -1.13 1.71 8.72
CA GLN A 89 -2.01 0.55 8.50
C GLN A 89 -2.11 -0.37 9.72
N PRO A 90 -2.55 0.13 10.89
CA PRO A 90 -2.84 -0.73 12.04
C PRO A 90 -3.89 -1.78 11.67
N ARG A 91 -3.74 -2.98 12.20
CA ARG A 91 -4.66 -4.11 12.03
C ARG A 91 -4.74 -4.87 13.34
N PHE A 92 -5.91 -5.42 13.61
CA PHE A 92 -6.04 -6.44 14.65
C PHE A 92 -6.05 -7.82 13.98
N ASP A 93 -5.29 -8.76 14.53
CA ASP A 93 -5.40 -10.15 14.13
C ASP A 93 -6.64 -10.81 14.77
N ARG A 94 -6.93 -12.05 14.42
CA ARG A 94 -8.09 -12.80 14.97
C ARG A 94 -8.03 -13.03 16.47
N ALA A 95 -6.88 -12.93 17.08
CA ALA A 95 -6.70 -12.98 18.52
C ALA A 95 -6.84 -11.60 19.20
N GLY A 96 -7.18 -10.55 18.44
CA GLY A 96 -7.31 -9.19 18.93
C GLY A 96 -5.95 -8.52 19.22
N GLN A 97 -4.83 -9.08 18.74
CA GLN A 97 -3.51 -8.47 18.88
C GLN A 97 -3.34 -7.35 17.84
N LEU A 98 -2.90 -6.19 18.30
CA LEU A 98 -2.61 -5.07 17.43
C LEU A 98 -1.30 -5.33 16.67
N CYS A 99 -1.36 -5.21 15.35
CA CYS A 99 -0.24 -5.26 14.45
C CYS A 99 -0.22 -4.01 13.56
N CYS A 100 0.94 -3.58 13.11
CA CYS A 100 1.07 -2.36 12.32
C CYS A 100 2.33 -2.42 11.43
N LEU A 101 2.32 -1.73 10.31
CA LEU A 101 3.56 -1.51 9.56
C LEU A 101 4.38 -0.41 10.23
N SER A 102 5.71 -0.62 10.34
CA SER A 102 6.66 0.41 10.75
C SER A 102 7.95 0.30 9.96
N ASP A 103 8.58 1.43 9.68
CA ASP A 103 9.85 1.57 8.99
C ASP A 103 11.08 1.54 9.93
N ARG A 104 10.88 1.33 11.22
CA ARG A 104 11.93 1.34 12.27
C ARG A 104 13.12 0.42 12.00
N SER A 105 13.01 -0.54 11.09
CA SER A 105 14.11 -1.41 10.65
C SER A 105 14.67 -1.04 9.28
N GLY A 106 14.37 0.16 8.76
CA GLY A 106 14.78 0.66 7.45
C GLY A 106 13.84 0.32 6.30
N TYR A 107 12.80 -0.49 6.55
CA TYR A 107 11.75 -0.86 5.58
C TYR A 107 10.40 -0.94 6.27
N TRP A 108 9.34 -0.60 5.55
CA TRP A 108 7.96 -0.79 6.00
C TRP A 108 7.61 -2.28 6.09
N VAL A 109 7.70 -2.85 7.28
CA VAL A 109 7.39 -4.26 7.54
C VAL A 109 6.38 -4.41 8.67
N PRO A 110 5.64 -5.54 8.76
CA PRO A 110 4.71 -5.81 9.85
C PRO A 110 5.40 -6.04 11.20
N TRP A 111 4.85 -5.41 12.23
CA TRP A 111 5.22 -5.57 13.64
C TRP A 111 3.98 -5.90 14.45
N GLN A 112 4.09 -6.79 15.42
CA GLN A 112 3.11 -6.99 16.46
C GLN A 112 3.41 -6.06 17.64
N VAL A 113 2.38 -5.40 18.14
CA VAL A 113 2.50 -4.50 19.30
C VAL A 113 2.19 -5.29 20.57
N ALA A 114 3.22 -5.86 21.19
CA ALA A 114 3.12 -6.62 22.43
C ALA A 114 3.29 -5.69 23.65
N ALA A 115 2.90 -6.18 24.83
CA ALA A 115 2.97 -5.42 26.09
C ALA A 115 4.41 -5.04 26.47
N ASP A 116 5.39 -5.85 26.08
CA ASP A 116 6.82 -5.65 26.30
C ASP A 116 7.51 -4.89 25.15
N GLY A 117 6.74 -4.41 24.17
CA GLY A 117 7.19 -3.61 23.03
C GLY A 117 6.94 -4.27 21.67
N PRO A 118 7.20 -3.52 20.58
CA PRO A 118 6.98 -4.02 19.23
C PRO A 118 7.91 -5.17 18.85
N ARG A 119 7.34 -6.25 18.29
CA ARG A 119 8.06 -7.43 17.78
C ARG A 119 7.91 -7.52 16.27
N LYS A 120 9.03 -7.62 15.56
CA LYS A 120 9.03 -7.78 14.10
C LYS A 120 8.42 -9.12 13.72
N LEU A 121 7.41 -9.10 12.83
CA LEU A 121 6.75 -10.33 12.37
C LEU A 121 7.48 -10.98 11.19
N LEU A 122 8.21 -10.19 10.40
CA LEU A 122 8.89 -10.69 9.20
C LEU A 122 10.30 -10.09 9.09
N ALA A 123 11.27 -10.93 8.74
CA ALA A 123 12.66 -10.54 8.50
C ALA A 123 12.92 -10.30 6.99
N ILE A 124 12.14 -9.43 6.36
CA ILE A 124 12.30 -9.09 4.93
C ILE A 124 12.85 -7.68 4.80
N ALA A 125 13.85 -7.51 3.93
CA ALA A 125 14.41 -6.21 3.56
C ALA A 125 13.70 -5.67 2.31
N ALA A 126 12.40 -5.37 2.43
CA ALA A 126 11.60 -4.80 1.36
C ALA A 126 10.43 -3.98 1.94
N ASP A 127 10.00 -2.94 1.22
CA ASP A 127 8.86 -2.14 1.62
C ASP A 127 7.54 -2.83 1.27
N HIS A 128 6.74 -3.10 2.32
CA HIS A 128 5.39 -3.63 2.20
C HIS A 128 4.32 -2.56 2.00
N ALA A 129 4.70 -1.28 2.07
CA ALA A 129 3.83 -0.17 1.75
C ALA A 129 4.62 1.01 1.18
N PRO A 130 4.02 1.84 0.34
CA PRO A 130 4.57 3.15 0.01
C PRO A 130 4.39 4.11 1.20
N ALA A 131 5.01 5.30 1.10
CA ALA A 131 4.73 6.39 2.02
C ALA A 131 3.21 6.67 2.08
N PRO A 132 2.62 6.84 3.27
CA PRO A 132 1.16 6.94 3.45
C PRO A 132 0.62 8.34 3.12
N TRP A 133 0.59 8.67 1.82
CA TRP A 133 0.05 9.93 1.31
C TRP A 133 -1.47 10.02 1.38
N GLN A 134 -2.17 8.90 1.31
CA GLN A 134 -3.60 8.82 1.13
C GLN A 134 -4.24 7.93 2.17
N GLN A 135 -5.45 8.30 2.60
CA GLN A 135 -6.28 7.47 3.46
C GLN A 135 -6.67 6.15 2.77
N GLY A 136 -6.91 5.10 3.56
CA GLY A 136 -7.47 3.84 3.08
C GLY A 136 -6.49 2.91 2.36
N SER A 137 -5.19 3.15 2.45
CA SER A 137 -4.19 2.21 1.91
C SER A 137 -4.22 0.89 2.68
N ASN A 138 -4.30 -0.22 1.95
CA ASN A 138 -4.26 -1.57 2.48
C ASN A 138 -3.33 -2.41 1.61
N THR A 139 -2.13 -2.69 2.12
CA THR A 139 -1.10 -3.44 1.41
C THR A 139 -0.74 -4.74 2.12
N TRP A 140 -1.33 -4.97 3.27
CA TRP A 140 -1.17 -6.19 4.06
C TRP A 140 -2.40 -6.46 4.93
N LEU A 141 -2.58 -7.73 5.32
CA LEU A 141 -3.66 -8.19 6.19
C LEU A 141 -3.15 -9.35 7.04
N PRO A 142 -3.39 -9.37 8.36
CA PRO A 142 -3.32 -10.60 9.14
C PRO A 142 -4.48 -11.52 8.73
N LEU A 143 -4.21 -12.80 8.62
CA LEU A 143 -5.16 -13.87 8.32
C LEU A 143 -5.22 -14.85 9.51
N GLU A 144 -5.92 -15.95 9.33
CA GLU A 144 -6.01 -17.01 10.35
C GLU A 144 -4.68 -17.76 10.50
N ASP A 145 -4.50 -18.41 11.66
CA ASP A 145 -3.40 -19.32 11.97
C ASP A 145 -1.99 -18.75 11.71
N GLY A 146 -1.80 -17.44 11.94
CA GLY A 146 -0.51 -16.78 11.76
C GLY A 146 -0.12 -16.48 10.33
N TRP A 147 -1.01 -16.72 9.37
CA TRP A 147 -0.82 -16.29 8.00
C TRP A 147 -1.06 -14.80 7.82
N MET A 148 -0.42 -14.22 6.84
CA MET A 148 -0.60 -12.84 6.41
C MET A 148 -0.63 -12.77 4.89
N ALA A 149 -1.51 -11.94 4.35
CA ALA A 149 -1.44 -11.50 2.96
C ALA A 149 -0.59 -10.22 2.89
N LEU A 150 0.38 -10.17 2.01
CA LEU A 150 1.38 -9.10 1.92
C LEU A 150 1.65 -8.75 0.47
N SER A 151 1.69 -7.45 0.17
CA SER A 151 2.31 -6.96 -1.05
C SER A 151 3.61 -6.22 -0.72
N TRP A 152 4.58 -6.27 -1.63
CA TRP A 152 5.84 -5.51 -1.52
C TRP A 152 6.38 -5.19 -2.90
N SER A 153 7.35 -4.30 -2.95
CA SER A 153 8.08 -3.98 -4.17
C SER A 153 9.49 -4.55 -4.12
N GLU A 154 9.89 -5.25 -5.18
CA GLU A 154 11.24 -5.76 -5.36
C GLU A 154 11.71 -5.43 -6.78
N ALA A 155 12.84 -4.75 -6.88
CA ALA A 155 13.39 -4.31 -8.16
C ALA A 155 12.40 -3.49 -9.03
N GLY A 156 11.49 -2.75 -8.39
CA GLY A 156 10.46 -1.94 -9.03
C GLY A 156 9.17 -2.70 -9.39
N TYR A 157 9.14 -4.03 -9.25
CA TYR A 157 7.94 -4.83 -9.48
C TYR A 157 7.24 -5.16 -8.17
N GLY A 158 5.91 -5.03 -8.18
CA GLY A 158 5.08 -5.43 -7.05
C GLY A 158 4.88 -6.94 -7.01
N HIS A 159 4.91 -7.49 -5.82
CA HIS A 159 4.65 -8.89 -5.51
C HIS A 159 3.49 -9.01 -4.52
N LEU A 160 2.81 -10.13 -4.54
CA LEU A 160 1.75 -10.50 -3.61
C LEU A 160 2.01 -11.93 -3.13
N ALA A 161 1.92 -12.16 -1.82
CA ALA A 161 2.05 -13.49 -1.25
C ALA A 161 1.20 -13.68 0.00
N LEU A 162 0.93 -14.94 0.31
CA LEU A 162 0.62 -15.38 1.66
C LEU A 162 1.93 -15.79 2.34
N ARG A 163 2.10 -15.37 3.60
CA ARG A 163 3.28 -15.71 4.39
C ARG A 163 2.91 -16.04 5.82
N HIS A 164 3.51 -17.09 6.35
CA HIS A 164 3.29 -17.49 7.73
C HIS A 164 4.33 -16.84 8.66
N SER A 165 3.87 -16.22 9.76
CA SER A 165 4.71 -15.41 10.65
C SER A 165 5.79 -16.19 11.39
N VAL A 166 5.55 -17.49 11.67
CA VAL A 166 6.46 -18.34 12.46
C VAL A 166 7.30 -19.25 11.57
N SER A 167 6.66 -20.00 10.65
CA SER A 167 7.40 -20.95 9.78
C SER A 167 8.16 -20.26 8.64
N ALA A 168 7.86 -18.99 8.37
CA ALA A 168 8.34 -18.23 7.21
C ALA A 168 7.96 -18.87 5.85
N GLU A 169 7.01 -19.81 5.83
CA GLU A 169 6.44 -20.35 4.62
C GLU A 169 5.84 -19.23 3.77
N GLU A 170 6.15 -19.25 2.48
CA GLU A 170 5.68 -18.25 1.51
C GLU A 170 4.99 -18.92 0.33
N ARG A 171 3.82 -18.40 -0.03
CA ARG A 171 3.12 -18.76 -1.26
C ARG A 171 2.85 -17.50 -2.07
N ARG A 172 3.61 -17.30 -3.14
CA ARG A 172 3.43 -16.16 -4.06
C ARG A 172 2.15 -16.33 -4.88
N LEU A 173 1.45 -15.24 -5.09
CA LEU A 173 0.15 -15.18 -5.77
C LEU A 173 0.21 -14.24 -6.97
N ALA A 174 -0.74 -14.43 -7.91
CA ALA A 174 -1.04 -13.48 -8.99
C ALA A 174 0.21 -13.02 -9.80
N HIS A 175 1.10 -13.94 -10.16
CA HIS A 175 2.39 -13.69 -10.82
C HIS A 175 2.33 -12.88 -12.13
N ALA A 176 1.16 -12.81 -12.78
CA ALA A 176 0.97 -12.02 -14.00
C ALA A 176 0.80 -10.51 -13.73
N TYR A 177 0.69 -10.10 -12.46
CA TYR A 177 0.49 -8.72 -12.04
C TYR A 177 1.76 -8.17 -11.39
N SER A 178 1.99 -6.88 -11.52
CA SER A 178 3.19 -6.18 -11.07
C SER A 178 2.92 -5.00 -10.12
N ARG A 179 1.65 -4.78 -9.76
CA ARG A 179 1.25 -3.80 -8.74
C ARG A 179 -0.01 -4.27 -8.04
N PHE A 180 -0.05 -4.13 -6.71
CA PHE A 180 -1.17 -4.54 -5.88
C PHE A 180 -1.54 -3.42 -4.90
N ARG A 181 -2.85 -3.21 -4.69
CA ARG A 181 -3.38 -2.19 -3.78
C ARG A 181 -4.69 -2.66 -3.16
N HIS A 182 -5.04 -2.07 -2.01
CA HIS A 182 -6.34 -2.23 -1.34
C HIS A 182 -6.72 -3.69 -1.08
N LEU A 183 -5.81 -4.41 -0.41
CA LEU A 183 -6.07 -5.79 -0.01
C LEU A 183 -7.22 -5.85 0.99
N CYS A 184 -8.16 -6.76 0.79
CA CYS A 184 -9.17 -7.15 1.77
C CYS A 184 -9.49 -8.64 1.63
N SER A 185 -10.10 -9.24 2.65
CA SER A 185 -10.42 -10.67 2.67
C SER A 185 -11.77 -10.92 3.33
N ASP A 186 -12.48 -11.93 2.84
CA ASP A 186 -13.68 -12.48 3.46
C ASP A 186 -13.41 -13.76 4.29
N GLY A 187 -12.12 -14.08 4.50
CA GLY A 187 -11.66 -15.30 5.18
C GLY A 187 -11.49 -16.51 4.26
N LYS A 188 -12.04 -16.48 3.04
CA LYS A 188 -11.91 -17.55 2.03
C LYS A 188 -11.09 -17.10 0.82
N ALA A 189 -11.27 -15.87 0.41
CA ALA A 189 -10.58 -15.24 -0.69
C ALA A 189 -9.95 -13.93 -0.29
N LEU A 190 -8.86 -13.59 -0.98
CA LEU A 190 -8.22 -12.28 -0.96
C LEU A 190 -8.73 -11.49 -2.17
N TYR A 191 -9.08 -10.24 -1.94
CA TYR A 191 -9.47 -9.29 -2.98
C TYR A 191 -8.46 -8.16 -3.02
N CYS A 192 -8.10 -7.70 -4.21
CA CYS A 192 -7.21 -6.55 -4.38
C CYS A 192 -7.40 -5.89 -5.74
N ILE A 193 -6.83 -4.70 -5.89
CA ILE A 193 -6.64 -4.08 -7.19
C ILE A 193 -5.26 -4.47 -7.69
N GLY A 194 -5.19 -5.25 -8.77
CA GLY A 194 -3.96 -5.62 -9.47
C GLY A 194 -3.82 -4.87 -10.79
N ALA A 195 -2.59 -4.58 -11.20
CA ALA A 195 -2.27 -4.04 -12.52
C ALA A 195 -1.02 -4.70 -13.07
N SER A 196 -0.90 -4.79 -14.39
CA SER A 196 0.24 -5.40 -15.07
C SER A 196 0.66 -4.56 -16.29
N PRO A 197 1.80 -4.85 -16.93
CA PRO A 197 2.20 -4.16 -18.17
C PRO A 197 1.23 -4.37 -19.34
N SER A 198 0.34 -5.36 -19.27
CA SER A 198 -0.61 -5.70 -20.36
C SER A 198 -2.09 -5.58 -19.97
N CYS A 199 -2.37 -5.27 -18.71
CA CYS A 199 -3.73 -5.18 -18.19
C CYS A 199 -3.90 -3.87 -17.41
N THR A 200 -5.01 -3.20 -17.60
CA THR A 200 -5.40 -2.05 -16.77
C THR A 200 -5.60 -2.47 -15.32
N ALA A 201 -5.83 -1.50 -14.42
CA ALA A 201 -6.18 -1.82 -13.05
C ALA A 201 -7.43 -2.71 -13.02
N ALA A 202 -7.32 -3.87 -12.39
CA ALA A 202 -8.34 -4.92 -12.35
C ALA A 202 -8.68 -5.27 -10.90
N ILE A 203 -9.93 -5.62 -10.63
CA ILE A 203 -10.33 -6.23 -9.36
C ILE A 203 -10.07 -7.73 -9.45
N LEU A 204 -9.22 -8.21 -8.59
CA LEU A 204 -8.80 -9.61 -8.50
C LEU A 204 -9.43 -10.26 -7.27
N ARG A 205 -9.90 -11.49 -7.44
CA ARG A 205 -10.28 -12.42 -6.38
C ARG A 205 -9.32 -13.60 -6.42
N ILE A 206 -8.74 -13.96 -5.30
CA ILE A 206 -7.74 -15.03 -5.19
C ILE A 206 -8.16 -15.95 -4.04
N GLU A 207 -8.44 -17.21 -4.33
CA GLU A 207 -8.77 -18.22 -3.32
C GLU A 207 -7.58 -18.45 -2.38
N LEU A 208 -7.79 -18.29 -1.07
CA LEU A 208 -6.70 -18.45 -0.10
C LEU A 208 -6.19 -19.89 -0.04
N ALA A 209 -7.06 -20.89 -0.21
CA ALA A 209 -6.70 -22.29 -0.16
C ALA A 209 -5.85 -22.74 -1.36
N THR A 210 -6.23 -22.35 -2.57
CA THR A 210 -5.64 -22.85 -3.82
C THR A 210 -4.69 -21.87 -4.48
N GLY A 211 -4.88 -20.54 -4.25
CA GLY A 211 -4.22 -19.48 -4.98
C GLY A 211 -4.84 -19.22 -6.35
N GLU A 212 -5.98 -19.86 -6.67
CA GLU A 212 -6.69 -19.65 -7.91
C GLU A 212 -7.14 -18.19 -8.04
N LEU A 213 -6.82 -17.58 -9.18
CA LEU A 213 -7.09 -16.18 -9.46
C LEU A 213 -8.26 -16.03 -10.44
N THR A 214 -9.25 -15.24 -10.06
CA THR A 214 -10.34 -14.77 -10.91
C THR A 214 -10.26 -13.26 -11.04
N ARG A 215 -10.30 -12.75 -12.28
CA ARG A 215 -10.45 -11.32 -12.55
C ARG A 215 -11.93 -10.98 -12.59
N LEU A 216 -12.39 -10.21 -11.60
CA LEU A 216 -13.80 -9.81 -11.48
C LEU A 216 -14.14 -8.60 -12.35
N LEU A 217 -13.19 -7.67 -12.51
CA LEU A 217 -13.31 -6.47 -13.32
C LEU A 217 -11.94 -6.08 -13.86
N GLY A 218 -11.92 -5.38 -14.99
CA GLY A 218 -10.69 -4.94 -15.66
C GLY A 218 -10.49 -5.67 -16.99
N GLU A 219 -9.73 -5.04 -17.87
CA GLU A 219 -9.54 -5.49 -19.26
C GLU A 219 -8.06 -5.55 -19.61
N ASP A 220 -7.72 -6.44 -20.51
CA ASP A 220 -6.41 -6.46 -21.14
C ASP A 220 -6.28 -5.25 -22.09
N SER A 221 -5.06 -4.91 -22.45
CA SER A 221 -4.80 -3.90 -23.47
C SER A 221 -5.56 -4.25 -24.76
N ALA A 222 -6.17 -3.25 -25.38
CA ALA A 222 -6.74 -3.40 -26.72
C ALA A 222 -5.68 -3.51 -27.84
N LEU A 223 -4.40 -3.33 -27.49
CA LEU A 223 -3.29 -3.46 -28.45
C LEU A 223 -2.90 -4.91 -28.62
N ASP A 224 -2.54 -5.27 -29.85
CA ASP A 224 -1.91 -6.55 -30.11
C ASP A 224 -0.62 -6.72 -29.28
N ALA A 225 -0.31 -7.93 -28.87
CA ALA A 225 0.86 -8.21 -28.04
C ALA A 225 2.19 -7.80 -28.72
N ALA A 226 2.22 -7.76 -30.05
CA ALA A 226 3.36 -7.33 -30.84
C ALA A 226 3.60 -5.79 -30.77
N ASP A 227 2.52 -5.04 -30.58
CA ASP A 227 2.52 -3.57 -30.53
C ASP A 227 2.57 -3.03 -29.10
N LEU A 228 2.44 -3.92 -28.13
CA LEU A 228 2.49 -3.56 -26.72
C LEU A 228 3.93 -3.41 -26.26
N SER A 229 4.35 -2.20 -25.95
CA SER A 229 5.64 -1.93 -25.33
C SER A 229 5.61 -2.34 -23.85
N ARG A 230 6.52 -3.24 -23.48
CA ARG A 230 6.67 -3.73 -22.12
C ARG A 230 7.86 -3.07 -21.44
N PRO A 231 7.78 -2.78 -20.13
CA PRO A 231 8.88 -2.16 -19.40
C PRO A 231 10.08 -3.09 -19.28
N GLU A 232 11.24 -2.56 -19.59
CA GLU A 232 12.54 -3.17 -19.34
C GLU A 232 13.19 -2.41 -18.18
N ARG A 233 13.66 -3.12 -17.17
CA ARG A 233 14.29 -2.49 -16.02
C ARG A 233 15.63 -1.89 -16.42
N LEU A 234 15.82 -0.62 -16.07
CA LEU A 234 17.10 0.08 -16.20
C LEU A 234 17.73 0.27 -14.82
N LEU A 235 19.03 0.05 -14.77
CA LEU A 235 19.92 0.45 -13.70
C LEU A 235 21.06 1.25 -14.32
N TYR A 236 21.26 2.48 -13.87
CA TYR A 236 22.31 3.35 -14.38
C TYR A 236 22.94 4.16 -13.25
N LEU A 237 24.11 4.68 -13.49
CA LEU A 237 24.79 5.55 -12.54
C LEU A 237 24.30 6.99 -12.72
N SER A 238 23.90 7.62 -11.63
CA SER A 238 23.58 9.04 -11.55
C SER A 238 24.81 9.89 -11.20
N ALA A 239 24.61 11.19 -11.02
CA ALA A 239 25.65 12.08 -10.53
C ALA A 239 26.18 11.60 -9.16
N GLY A 240 27.51 11.61 -8.99
CA GLY A 240 28.15 11.10 -7.77
C GLY A 240 28.36 9.58 -7.73
N GLY A 241 28.02 8.86 -8.80
CA GLY A 241 28.20 7.41 -8.88
C GLY A 241 27.13 6.58 -8.13
N GLU A 242 26.05 7.19 -7.70
CA GLU A 242 24.92 6.51 -7.08
C GLU A 242 24.08 5.78 -8.12
N SER A 243 23.49 4.64 -7.74
CA SER A 243 22.61 3.87 -8.61
C SER A 243 21.24 4.55 -8.74
N ALA A 244 20.79 4.73 -9.97
CA ALA A 244 19.45 5.19 -10.29
C ALA A 244 18.69 4.11 -11.08
N HIS A 245 17.37 4.09 -10.90
CA HIS A 245 16.48 3.08 -11.44
C HIS A 245 15.44 3.71 -12.36
N GLY A 246 15.07 2.98 -13.40
CA GLY A 246 14.02 3.37 -14.32
C GLY A 246 13.41 2.19 -15.04
N PHE A 247 12.39 2.47 -15.84
CA PHE A 247 11.82 1.53 -16.79
C PHE A 247 11.95 2.09 -18.18
N PHE A 248 12.52 1.31 -19.07
CA PHE A 248 12.63 1.62 -20.50
C PHE A 248 11.50 0.91 -21.26
N TYR A 249 10.79 1.67 -22.06
CA TYR A 249 9.74 1.16 -22.94
C TYR A 249 10.22 1.38 -24.39
N PRO A 250 10.65 0.32 -25.10
CA PRO A 250 11.07 0.43 -26.48
C PRO A 250 9.91 0.80 -27.40
N PRO A 251 10.16 1.45 -28.54
CA PRO A 251 9.14 1.60 -29.58
C PRO A 251 8.59 0.24 -30.02
N ARG A 252 7.27 0.16 -30.18
CA ARG A 252 6.58 -1.05 -30.61
C ARG A 252 5.45 -0.69 -31.55
N ASN A 253 5.65 -1.02 -32.83
CA ASN A 253 4.64 -0.93 -33.86
C ASN A 253 5.05 -1.90 -34.99
N HIS A 254 4.32 -2.98 -35.15
CA HIS A 254 4.65 -4.03 -36.15
C HIS A 254 4.62 -3.53 -37.59
N ALA A 255 3.95 -2.40 -37.86
CA ALA A 255 3.88 -1.77 -39.19
C ALA A 255 5.03 -0.80 -39.46
N GLN A 256 5.91 -0.54 -38.50
CA GLN A 256 7.02 0.41 -38.61
C GLN A 256 8.35 -0.25 -38.26
N GLN A 257 9.35 -0.04 -39.13
CA GLN A 257 10.73 -0.39 -38.86
C GLN A 257 11.52 0.90 -38.64
N LEU A 258 12.30 0.94 -37.57
CA LEU A 258 13.12 2.10 -37.25
C LEU A 258 14.55 1.86 -37.75
N ASP A 259 15.00 2.71 -38.69
CA ASP A 259 16.36 2.64 -39.25
C ASP A 259 17.40 3.42 -38.43
N GLN A 260 16.93 4.17 -37.42
CA GLN A 260 17.76 5.01 -36.55
C GLN A 260 17.34 4.86 -35.09
N PRO A 261 18.22 5.19 -34.12
CA PRO A 261 17.84 5.25 -32.73
C PRO A 261 16.61 6.13 -32.51
N PRO A 262 15.61 5.63 -31.75
CA PRO A 262 14.37 6.37 -31.55
C PRO A 262 14.60 7.63 -30.70
N PRO A 263 13.83 8.70 -30.90
CA PRO A 263 13.77 9.80 -29.97
C PRO A 263 13.27 9.29 -28.60
N LEU A 264 13.82 9.85 -27.51
CA LEU A 264 13.52 9.45 -26.14
C LEU A 264 12.65 10.49 -25.44
N LEU A 265 11.57 10.04 -24.84
CA LEU A 265 10.76 10.79 -23.88
C LEU A 265 11.04 10.30 -22.47
N ILE A 266 11.27 11.23 -21.54
CA ILE A 266 11.49 10.88 -20.13
C ILE A 266 10.27 11.31 -19.34
N PHE A 267 9.64 10.33 -18.66
CA PHE A 267 8.56 10.54 -17.71
C PHE A 267 9.11 10.39 -16.31
N THR A 268 8.94 11.41 -15.48
CA THR A 268 9.32 11.37 -14.07
C THR A 268 8.08 11.32 -13.20
N HIS A 269 8.18 10.61 -12.07
CA HIS A 269 7.14 10.72 -11.03
C HIS A 269 7.26 12.04 -10.28
N GLY A 270 6.16 12.50 -9.70
CA GLY A 270 6.15 13.58 -8.72
C GLY A 270 6.56 13.08 -7.33
N GLY A 271 6.67 14.00 -6.40
CA GLY A 271 6.86 13.52 -5.09
C GLY A 271 7.74 14.36 -4.19
N PRO A 272 8.49 13.89 -3.19
CA PRO A 272 9.66 13.04 -3.36
C PRO A 272 9.43 11.55 -3.15
N THR A 273 8.42 11.14 -2.41
CA THR A 273 8.22 9.76 -1.96
C THR A 273 7.25 8.97 -2.86
N SER A 274 7.37 9.10 -4.17
CA SER A 274 6.59 8.35 -5.17
C SER A 274 7.47 7.37 -5.94
N ALA A 275 6.88 6.63 -6.88
CA ALA A 275 7.58 5.71 -7.77
C ALA A 275 6.87 5.58 -9.11
N CYS A 276 7.63 5.26 -10.17
CA CYS A 276 7.09 4.73 -11.40
C CYS A 276 6.79 3.24 -11.23
N TYR A 277 5.69 2.78 -11.81
CA TYR A 277 5.27 1.38 -11.71
C TYR A 277 5.24 0.74 -13.10
N PRO A 278 5.65 -0.53 -13.22
CA PRO A 278 5.64 -1.28 -14.49
C PRO A 278 4.21 -1.80 -14.79
N VAL A 279 3.31 -0.89 -15.11
CA VAL A 279 1.90 -1.18 -15.42
C VAL A 279 1.53 -0.61 -16.77
N LEU A 280 0.41 -1.08 -17.35
CA LEU A 280 -0.11 -0.53 -18.59
C LEU A 280 -0.45 0.96 -18.40
N ASP A 281 0.25 1.81 -19.12
CA ASP A 281 -0.03 3.24 -19.22
C ASP A 281 -0.25 3.60 -20.71
N ASN A 282 -1.48 3.97 -21.04
CA ASN A 282 -1.84 4.30 -22.42
C ASN A 282 -1.09 5.51 -22.97
N ARG A 283 -0.58 6.42 -22.12
CA ARG A 283 0.26 7.53 -22.54
C ARG A 283 1.61 7.02 -23.04
N ILE A 284 2.20 6.03 -22.36
CA ILE A 284 3.44 5.37 -22.80
C ILE A 284 3.18 4.62 -24.11
N GLN A 285 2.11 3.83 -24.18
CA GLN A 285 1.76 3.08 -25.40
C GLN A 285 1.50 3.99 -26.60
N PHE A 286 0.87 5.14 -26.39
CA PHE A 286 0.66 6.14 -27.43
C PHE A 286 1.96 6.59 -28.10
N TRP A 287 3.01 6.84 -27.31
CA TRP A 287 4.30 7.28 -27.83
C TRP A 287 5.11 6.14 -28.43
N THR A 288 5.13 4.99 -27.76
CA THR A 288 5.92 3.85 -28.24
C THR A 288 5.41 3.32 -29.59
N GLN A 289 4.11 3.38 -29.83
CA GLN A 289 3.53 3.05 -31.15
C GLN A 289 3.88 4.06 -32.25
N ARG A 290 4.33 5.26 -31.91
CA ARG A 290 4.74 6.31 -32.84
C ARG A 290 6.25 6.41 -33.03
N GLY A 291 6.98 5.38 -32.62
CA GLY A 291 8.42 5.28 -32.82
C GLY A 291 9.26 5.99 -31.75
N PHE A 292 8.66 6.43 -30.64
CA PHE A 292 9.40 6.97 -29.51
C PHE A 292 9.76 5.89 -28.51
N ALA A 293 10.94 5.98 -27.91
CA ALA A 293 11.24 5.30 -26.65
C ALA A 293 10.76 6.18 -25.48
N VAL A 294 10.35 5.52 -24.39
CA VAL A 294 9.91 6.21 -23.16
C VAL A 294 10.68 5.69 -21.97
#